data_99e72e63fefe95c17f2261d6a2434581
#
_entry.id   99e72e63fefe95c17f2261d6a2434581
#
_cell.length_a   1.000
_cell.length_b   1.000
_cell.length_c   1.000
_cell.angle_alpha   90.00
_cell.angle_beta   90.00
_cell.angle_gamma   90.00
#
_symmetry.space_group_name_H-M   'P 1'
#
loop_
_entity.id
_entity.type
_entity.pdbx_description
1 polymer ?
#
loop_
_entity_poly.entity_id
_entity_poly.type
_entity_poly.pdbx_seq_one_letter_code
_entity_poly.pdbx_strand_id
1 'polypeptide(L)'
;MKIAVLITGQMRDYKINAINQTKHLIEPNNADVFIYATTKNTIHSNGQSLEQKYYTTTSYTKDELENDTRVIYGENLKGLIIDEQENLPDQNFGTLGYFRTRMQNQIDNIGKGFIMAKEFAEKNNFKYDLIIRSRPDNAMYPKKVVITAKNLVLGEDIIYSTRFT
;
A
#
# COMPACT_ATOMS: atom_id res chain seq x y z
N MET A 1 -15.04 -16.27 -1.64
CA MET A 1 -13.62 -16.01 -1.30
C MET A 1 -13.53 -14.65 -0.66
N LYS A 2 -12.97 -14.55 0.54
CA LYS A 2 -12.74 -13.26 1.22
C LYS A 2 -11.33 -12.75 0.91
N ILE A 3 -11.24 -11.52 0.41
CA ILE A 3 -9.97 -10.93 -0.05
C ILE A 3 -9.69 -9.66 0.75
N ALA A 4 -8.45 -9.53 1.23
CA ALA A 4 -7.93 -8.29 1.79
C ALA A 4 -6.93 -7.65 0.83
N VAL A 5 -6.98 -6.33 0.66
CA VAL A 5 -5.98 -5.54 -0.05
C VAL A 5 -5.26 -4.65 0.95
N LEU A 6 -3.96 -4.90 1.13
CA LEU A 6 -3.10 -4.08 1.96
C LEU A 6 -2.43 -3.00 1.10
N ILE A 7 -2.73 -1.75 1.37
CA ILE A 7 -2.10 -0.60 0.70
C ILE A 7 -1.09 0.00 1.66
N THR A 8 0.19 -0.22 1.37
CA THR A 8 1.26 0.14 2.30
C THR A 8 2.37 0.94 1.63
N GLY A 9 2.78 2.03 2.27
CA GLY A 9 3.88 2.87 1.78
C GLY A 9 3.57 4.37 1.82
N GLN A 10 4.30 5.12 1.00
CA GLN A 10 4.15 6.58 0.90
C GLN A 10 2.98 6.94 -0.01
N MET A 11 2.21 7.97 0.38
CA MET A 11 1.00 8.41 -0.34
C MET A 11 1.33 9.33 -1.52
N ARG A 12 2.26 8.91 -2.40
CA ARG A 12 2.58 9.63 -3.64
C ARG A 12 1.47 9.36 -4.65
N ASP A 13 1.08 10.37 -5.40
CA ASP A 13 0.13 10.25 -6.52
C ASP A 13 -1.08 9.33 -6.25
N TYR A 14 -1.40 9.16 -4.95
CA TYR A 14 -2.37 8.16 -4.50
C TYR A 14 -3.77 8.42 -5.05
N LYS A 15 -4.17 9.69 -5.27
CA LYS A 15 -5.56 10.01 -5.67
C LYS A 15 -5.96 9.29 -6.96
N ILE A 16 -5.15 9.41 -7.99
CA ILE A 16 -5.42 8.76 -9.30
C ILE A 16 -5.31 7.24 -9.16
N ASN A 17 -4.28 6.77 -8.46
CA ASN A 17 -4.03 5.35 -8.32
C ASN A 17 -5.07 4.67 -7.43
N ALA A 18 -5.53 5.32 -6.37
CA ALA A 18 -6.57 4.81 -5.48
C ALA A 18 -7.90 4.60 -6.21
N ILE A 19 -8.32 5.57 -7.04
CA ILE A 19 -9.52 5.44 -7.88
C ILE A 19 -9.37 4.24 -8.83
N ASN A 20 -8.21 4.10 -9.48
CA ASN A 20 -7.96 2.97 -10.36
C ASN A 20 -7.92 1.62 -9.63
N GLN A 21 -7.29 1.58 -8.46
CA GLN A 21 -7.27 0.38 -7.60
C GLN A 21 -8.68 -0.01 -7.17
N THR A 22 -9.49 0.95 -6.75
CA THR A 22 -10.88 0.71 -6.37
C THR A 22 -11.66 0.11 -7.53
N LYS A 23 -11.64 0.75 -8.69
CA LYS A 23 -12.40 0.34 -9.87
C LYS A 23 -11.95 -0.99 -10.47
N HIS A 24 -10.66 -1.27 -10.46
CA HIS A 24 -10.08 -2.39 -11.20
C HIS A 24 -9.70 -3.60 -10.36
N LEU A 25 -9.47 -3.42 -9.06
CA LEU A 25 -9.07 -4.50 -8.15
C LEU A 25 -10.06 -4.70 -6.99
N ILE A 26 -10.45 -3.63 -6.30
CA ILE A 26 -11.18 -3.73 -5.04
C ILE A 26 -12.65 -4.07 -5.28
N GLU A 27 -13.37 -3.23 -6.00
CA GLU A 27 -14.81 -3.44 -6.31
C GLU A 27 -15.10 -4.77 -7.02
N PRO A 28 -14.35 -5.16 -8.09
CA PRO A 28 -14.63 -6.42 -8.79
C PRO A 28 -14.48 -7.67 -7.91
N ASN A 29 -13.72 -7.57 -6.83
CA ASN A 29 -13.44 -8.65 -5.91
C ASN A 29 -14.17 -8.51 -4.57
N ASN A 30 -14.94 -7.45 -4.36
CA ASN A 30 -15.55 -7.10 -3.09
C ASN A 30 -14.53 -7.21 -1.92
N ALA A 31 -13.34 -6.64 -2.14
CA ALA A 31 -12.21 -6.81 -1.23
C ALA A 31 -12.23 -5.78 -0.10
N ASP A 32 -11.88 -6.22 1.10
CA ASP A 32 -11.65 -5.34 2.25
C ASP A 32 -10.29 -4.64 2.10
N VAL A 33 -10.23 -3.35 2.42
CA VAL A 33 -9.04 -2.51 2.26
C VAL A 33 -8.46 -2.13 3.63
N PHE A 34 -7.16 -2.32 3.77
CA PHE A 34 -6.37 -1.89 4.93
C PHE A 34 -5.24 -1.00 4.46
N ILE A 35 -5.15 0.20 5.00
CA ILE A 35 -4.13 1.18 4.62
C ILE A 35 -3.23 1.44 5.81
N TYR A 36 -1.93 1.16 5.64
CA TYR A 36 -0.88 1.65 6.52
C TYR A 36 0.09 2.48 5.68
N ALA A 37 0.02 3.78 5.82
CA ALA A 37 0.77 4.70 4.99
C ALA A 37 1.44 5.80 5.81
N THR A 38 2.39 6.50 5.20
CA THR A 38 3.12 7.59 5.85
C THR A 38 2.95 8.89 5.07
N THR A 39 2.86 10.01 5.80
CA THR A 39 2.74 11.35 5.21
C THR A 39 4.03 11.80 4.54
N LYS A 40 5.18 11.33 5.02
CA LYS A 40 6.49 11.80 4.55
C LYS A 40 6.93 11.11 3.27
N ASN A 41 7.09 11.92 2.25
CA ASN A 41 7.88 11.58 1.08
C ASN A 41 9.35 11.80 1.42
N THR A 42 10.15 10.73 1.51
CA THR A 42 11.59 10.87 1.62
C THR A 42 12.11 11.46 0.31
N ILE A 43 12.41 12.75 0.34
CA ILE A 43 13.16 13.42 -0.71
C ILE A 43 14.63 13.14 -0.42
N HIS A 44 15.37 12.69 -1.42
CA HIS A 44 16.82 12.63 -1.30
C HIS A 44 17.40 14.02 -1.13
N SER A 45 18.08 14.28 -0.03
CA SER A 45 18.75 15.56 0.23
C SER A 45 19.85 15.90 -0.78
N ASN A 46 20.32 14.96 -1.57
CA ASN A 46 21.45 15.12 -2.48
C ASN A 46 21.11 15.38 -3.95
N GLY A 47 19.90 15.76 -4.28
CA GLY A 47 19.57 16.52 -5.48
C GLY A 47 19.94 15.97 -6.86
N GLN A 48 20.48 14.77 -6.99
CA GLN A 48 21.06 14.30 -8.25
C GLN A 48 20.51 12.97 -8.79
N SER A 49 19.46 12.39 -8.22
CA SER A 49 18.88 11.20 -8.83
C SER A 49 17.92 11.58 -9.98
N LEU A 50 18.00 10.85 -11.08
CA LEU A 50 17.09 10.97 -12.22
C LEU A 50 15.60 10.87 -11.80
N GLU A 51 15.30 10.24 -10.67
CA GLU A 51 13.97 10.10 -10.09
C GLU A 51 13.37 11.43 -9.62
N GLN A 52 14.17 12.41 -9.18
CA GLN A 52 13.66 13.72 -8.76
C GLN A 52 13.06 14.55 -9.91
N LYS A 53 13.43 14.27 -11.14
CA LYS A 53 12.92 14.99 -12.31
C LYS A 53 11.45 14.68 -12.62
N TYR A 54 10.89 13.61 -12.08
CA TYR A 54 9.55 13.11 -12.46
C TYR A 54 8.55 13.07 -11.30
N TYR A 55 8.94 13.39 -10.09
CA TYR A 55 8.03 13.39 -8.94
C TYR A 55 7.80 14.80 -8.41
N THR A 56 6.66 15.37 -8.75
CA THR A 56 6.13 16.50 -7.98
C THR A 56 5.78 16.00 -6.60
N THR A 57 6.59 16.36 -5.61
CA THR A 57 6.30 16.07 -4.21
C THR A 57 5.17 16.96 -3.74
N THR A 58 3.95 16.45 -3.77
CA THR A 58 2.83 17.04 -3.04
C THR A 58 2.95 16.61 -1.58
N SER A 59 3.07 17.56 -0.68
CA SER A 59 2.93 17.30 0.75
C SER A 59 1.45 17.33 1.10
N TYR A 60 0.97 16.26 1.71
CA TYR A 60 -0.39 16.18 2.24
C TYR A 60 -0.34 16.21 3.76
N THR A 61 -1.34 16.82 4.38
CA THR A 61 -1.56 16.68 5.82
C THR A 61 -2.15 15.30 6.10
N LYS A 62 -2.01 14.85 7.35
CA LYS A 62 -2.61 13.60 7.78
C LYS A 62 -4.13 13.60 7.59
N ASP A 63 -4.77 14.70 7.99
CA ASP A 63 -6.22 14.84 7.92
C ASP A 63 -6.74 14.80 6.46
N GLU A 64 -6.03 15.44 5.53
CA GLU A 64 -6.37 15.34 4.10
C GLU A 64 -6.29 13.91 3.61
N LEU A 65 -5.20 13.18 3.94
CA LEU A 65 -5.02 11.80 3.54
C LEU A 65 -6.09 10.88 4.13
N GLU A 66 -6.44 11.07 5.40
CA GLU A 66 -7.49 10.29 6.05
C GLU A 66 -8.85 10.54 5.43
N ASN A 67 -9.21 11.79 5.20
CA ASN A 67 -10.49 12.17 4.60
C ASN A 67 -10.60 11.65 3.16
N ASP A 68 -9.59 11.89 2.33
CA ASP A 68 -9.59 11.44 0.94
C ASP A 68 -9.67 9.91 0.82
N THR A 69 -8.91 9.19 1.64
CA THR A 69 -8.93 7.72 1.60
C THR A 69 -10.28 7.16 2.03
N ARG A 70 -10.92 7.75 3.05
CA ARG A 70 -12.27 7.35 3.46
C ARG A 70 -13.29 7.58 2.35
N VAL A 71 -13.20 8.70 1.63
CA VAL A 71 -14.09 8.99 0.50
C VAL A 71 -13.86 8.03 -0.66
N ILE A 72 -12.58 7.77 -1.03
CA ILE A 72 -12.25 6.96 -2.20
C ILE A 72 -12.59 5.48 -2.01
N TYR A 73 -12.25 4.91 -0.85
CA TYR A 73 -12.43 3.48 -0.59
C TYR A 73 -13.77 3.16 0.07
N GLY A 74 -14.47 4.16 0.63
CA GLY A 74 -15.82 4.03 1.17
C GLY A 74 -15.97 2.85 2.13
N GLU A 75 -17.00 2.05 1.89
CA GLU A 75 -17.32 0.88 2.72
C GLU A 75 -16.28 -0.25 2.65
N ASN A 76 -15.46 -0.27 1.62
CA ASN A 76 -14.38 -1.26 1.51
C ASN A 76 -13.25 -1.00 2.50
N LEU A 77 -13.09 0.25 2.99
CA LEU A 77 -12.05 0.60 3.96
C LEU A 77 -12.37 0.05 5.35
N LYS A 78 -11.62 -0.94 5.80
CA LYS A 78 -11.80 -1.61 7.10
C LYS A 78 -10.75 -1.19 8.13
N GLY A 79 -9.61 -0.70 7.68
CA GLY A 79 -8.56 -0.19 8.56
C GLY A 79 -7.72 0.89 7.91
N LEU A 80 -7.41 1.95 8.67
CA LEU A 80 -6.62 3.09 8.19
C LEU A 80 -5.71 3.60 9.31
N ILE A 81 -4.43 3.62 9.03
CA ILE A 81 -3.41 4.30 9.84
C ILE A 81 -2.52 5.12 8.91
N ILE A 82 -2.53 6.42 9.12
CA ILE A 82 -1.58 7.35 8.49
C ILE A 82 -0.59 7.78 9.57
N ASP A 83 0.66 7.36 9.39
CA ASP A 83 1.73 7.62 10.34
C ASP A 83 2.57 8.83 9.90
N GLU A 84 2.84 9.72 10.83
CA GLU A 84 3.79 10.81 10.64
C GLU A 84 5.19 10.30 10.99
N GLN A 85 5.84 9.64 10.02
CA GLN A 85 7.22 9.23 10.26
C GLN A 85 8.11 10.46 10.50
N GLU A 86 8.75 10.51 11.64
CA GLU A 86 9.87 11.41 11.84
C GLU A 86 10.96 11.11 10.80
N ASN A 87 11.62 12.17 10.29
CA ASN A 87 12.82 11.97 9.48
C ASN A 87 13.83 11.22 10.36
N LEU A 88 14.04 9.95 10.06
CA LEU A 88 15.22 9.28 10.58
C LEU A 88 16.39 10.13 10.12
N PRO A 89 17.26 10.60 11.04
CA PRO A 89 18.42 11.38 10.64
C PRO A 89 19.12 10.60 9.55
N ASP A 90 19.57 11.31 8.50
CA ASP A 90 20.44 10.75 7.48
C ASP A 90 21.64 10.13 8.21
N GLN A 91 21.48 8.88 8.59
CA GLN A 91 22.61 8.14 9.11
C GLN A 91 23.49 7.96 7.89
N ASN A 92 24.72 8.47 7.98
CA ASN A 92 25.77 8.40 6.97
C ASN A 92 26.23 6.96 6.66
N PHE A 93 25.27 6.11 6.44
CA PHE A 93 25.48 4.77 5.91
C PHE A 93 25.47 4.91 4.39
N GLY A 94 26.54 4.95 3.72
CA GLY A 94 26.61 5.03 2.26
C GLY A 94 25.46 4.31 1.50
N THR A 95 25.48 4.24 0.22
CA THR A 95 24.38 3.74 -0.64
C THR A 95 23.73 2.44 -0.12
N LEU A 96 24.48 1.53 0.48
CA LEU A 96 24.00 0.27 1.06
C LEU A 96 23.15 0.45 2.33
N GLY A 97 23.50 1.38 3.20
CA GLY A 97 22.74 1.65 4.43
C GLY A 97 21.39 2.28 4.14
N TYR A 98 21.33 3.15 3.14
CA TYR A 98 20.08 3.75 2.67
C TYR A 98 19.10 2.69 2.12
N PHE A 99 19.58 1.77 1.28
CA PHE A 99 18.77 0.65 0.77
C PHE A 99 18.22 -0.20 1.90
N ARG A 100 19.04 -0.52 2.89
CA ARG A 100 18.65 -1.36 4.03
C ARG A 100 17.53 -0.71 4.85
N THR A 101 17.64 0.58 5.16
CA THR A 101 16.63 1.32 5.93
C THR A 101 15.30 1.40 5.17
N ARG A 102 15.33 1.66 3.86
CA ARG A 102 14.11 1.70 3.03
C ARG A 102 13.41 0.34 2.97
N MET A 103 14.18 -0.74 2.79
CA MET A 103 13.63 -2.10 2.78
C MET A 103 13.01 -2.44 4.13
N GLN A 104 13.69 -2.11 5.24
CA GLN A 104 13.19 -2.37 6.58
C GLN A 104 11.86 -1.64 6.81
N ASN A 105 11.81 -0.33 6.54
CA ASN A 105 10.58 0.45 6.67
C ASN A 105 9.43 -0.11 5.80
N GLN A 106 9.76 -0.60 4.61
CA GLN A 106 8.75 -1.19 3.74
C GLN A 106 8.21 -2.50 4.31
N ILE A 107 9.08 -3.36 4.83
CA ILE A 107 8.69 -4.63 5.46
C ILE A 107 7.86 -4.36 6.71
N ASP A 108 8.27 -3.42 7.55
CA ASP A 108 7.56 -3.04 8.77
C ASP A 108 6.15 -2.52 8.45
N ASN A 109 6.01 -1.67 7.43
CA ASN A 109 4.72 -1.16 6.99
C ASN A 109 3.81 -2.28 6.46
N ILE A 110 4.37 -3.24 5.73
CA ILE A 110 3.61 -4.42 5.28
C ILE A 110 3.14 -5.25 6.48
N GLY A 111 4.04 -5.49 7.45
CA GLY A 111 3.73 -6.21 8.68
C GLY A 111 2.59 -5.56 9.46
N LYS A 112 2.64 -4.23 9.63
CA LYS A 112 1.58 -3.48 10.30
C LYS A 112 0.24 -3.57 9.56
N GLY A 113 0.25 -3.43 8.23
CA GLY A 113 -0.96 -3.62 7.41
C GLY A 113 -1.55 -5.03 7.54
N PHE A 114 -0.69 -6.04 7.58
CA PHE A 114 -1.11 -7.43 7.79
C PHE A 114 -1.74 -7.66 9.16
N ILE A 115 -1.15 -7.09 10.23
CA ILE A 115 -1.69 -7.18 11.59
C ILE A 115 -3.09 -6.56 11.63
N MET A 116 -3.30 -5.40 11.02
CA MET A 116 -4.63 -4.76 10.95
C MET A 116 -5.67 -5.69 10.30
N ALA A 117 -5.34 -6.31 9.17
CA ALA A 117 -6.23 -7.23 8.48
C ALA A 117 -6.53 -8.49 9.32
N LYS A 118 -5.52 -9.04 9.98
CA LYS A 118 -5.64 -10.20 10.86
C LYS A 118 -6.56 -9.90 12.05
N GLU A 119 -6.31 -8.81 12.77
CA GLU A 119 -7.13 -8.40 13.92
C GLU A 119 -8.58 -8.14 13.53
N PHE A 120 -8.82 -7.51 12.37
CA PHE A 120 -10.15 -7.31 11.86
C PHE A 120 -10.88 -8.64 11.56
N ALA A 121 -10.18 -9.59 10.94
CA ALA A 121 -10.74 -10.91 10.63
C ALA A 121 -11.04 -11.70 11.91
N GLU A 122 -10.14 -11.70 12.89
CA GLU A 122 -10.32 -12.36 14.19
C GLU A 122 -11.51 -11.77 14.95
N LYS A 123 -11.62 -10.44 15.02
CA LYS A 123 -12.75 -9.74 15.66
C LYS A 123 -14.10 -10.09 15.02
N ASN A 124 -14.12 -10.36 13.73
CA ASN A 124 -15.34 -10.69 12.99
C ASN A 124 -15.52 -12.21 12.73
N ASN A 125 -14.71 -13.06 13.39
CA ASN A 125 -14.81 -14.52 13.33
C ASN A 125 -14.71 -15.12 11.91
N PHE A 126 -13.76 -14.62 11.10
CA PHE A 126 -13.47 -15.21 9.81
C PHE A 126 -11.96 -15.19 9.50
N LYS A 127 -11.57 -15.71 8.34
CA LYS A 127 -10.22 -15.63 7.79
C LYS A 127 -10.28 -15.10 6.36
N TYR A 128 -9.27 -14.36 5.94
CA TYR A 128 -9.09 -14.03 4.53
C TYR A 128 -8.51 -15.22 3.79
N ASP A 129 -9.10 -15.54 2.64
CA ASP A 129 -8.59 -16.57 1.74
C ASP A 129 -7.37 -16.08 0.95
N LEU A 130 -7.30 -14.75 0.73
CA LEU A 130 -6.21 -14.14 -0.01
C LEU A 130 -5.92 -12.74 0.56
N ILE A 131 -4.63 -12.43 0.67
CA ILE A 131 -4.15 -11.09 1.02
C ILE A 131 -3.27 -10.59 -0.11
N ILE A 132 -3.65 -9.44 -0.68
CA ILE A 132 -2.94 -8.78 -1.77
C ILE A 132 -2.25 -7.54 -1.23
N ARG A 133 -0.95 -7.42 -1.46
CA ARG A 133 -0.24 -6.19 -1.16
C ARG A 133 -0.19 -5.28 -2.37
N SER A 134 -0.59 -4.03 -2.20
CA SER A 134 -0.42 -2.96 -3.17
C SER A 134 0.32 -1.77 -2.55
N ARG A 135 0.75 -0.84 -3.38
CA ARG A 135 1.32 0.43 -2.95
C ARG A 135 0.37 1.56 -3.34
N PRO A 136 0.36 2.69 -2.58
CA PRO A 136 -0.46 3.84 -2.95
C PRO A 136 -0.13 4.42 -4.33
N ASP A 137 1.14 4.28 -4.77
CA ASP A 137 1.66 4.81 -6.03
C ASP A 137 1.67 3.78 -7.18
N ASN A 138 1.04 2.61 -7.00
CA ASN A 138 0.92 1.64 -8.09
C ASN A 138 -0.15 2.05 -9.08
N ALA A 139 0.27 2.32 -10.31
CA ALA A 139 -0.66 2.48 -11.42
C ALA A 139 -1.28 1.14 -11.78
N MET A 140 -2.62 1.06 -11.76
CA MET A 140 -3.36 -0.07 -12.28
C MET A 140 -3.76 0.23 -13.72
N TYR A 141 -3.41 -0.67 -14.65
CA TYR A 141 -3.86 -0.55 -16.03
C TYR A 141 -5.38 -0.81 -16.12
N PRO A 142 -6.09 -0.28 -17.14
CA PRO A 142 -7.55 -0.26 -17.20
C PRO A 142 -8.19 -1.63 -17.47
N LYS A 143 -7.62 -2.71 -16.96
CA LYS A 143 -8.21 -4.05 -17.02
C LYS A 143 -8.69 -4.44 -15.64
N LYS A 144 -9.95 -4.86 -15.54
CA LYS A 144 -10.48 -5.44 -14.31
C LYS A 144 -9.70 -6.70 -13.95
N VAL A 145 -9.19 -6.75 -12.73
CA VAL A 145 -8.55 -7.93 -12.18
C VAL A 145 -9.59 -8.66 -11.32
N VAL A 146 -10.23 -9.67 -11.92
CA VAL A 146 -11.16 -10.54 -11.18
C VAL A 146 -10.39 -11.76 -10.72
N ILE A 147 -10.30 -11.92 -9.41
CA ILE A 147 -9.59 -13.03 -8.78
C ILE A 147 -10.60 -14.10 -8.43
N THR A 148 -10.43 -15.28 -9.01
CA THR A 148 -11.29 -16.43 -8.74
C THR A 148 -10.43 -17.61 -8.26
N ALA A 149 -11.03 -18.53 -7.51
CA ALA A 149 -10.33 -19.73 -7.07
C ALA A 149 -9.78 -20.56 -8.26
N LYS A 150 -10.34 -20.40 -9.47
CA LYS A 150 -9.84 -21.04 -10.68
C LYS A 150 -8.56 -20.41 -11.23
N ASN A 151 -8.32 -19.13 -10.93
CA ASN A 151 -7.16 -18.38 -11.41
C ASN A 151 -5.99 -18.43 -10.44
N LEU A 152 -6.21 -18.94 -9.22
CA LEU A 152 -5.23 -19.08 -8.17
C LEU A 152 -5.01 -20.56 -7.89
N VAL A 153 -3.82 -21.04 -8.17
CA VAL A 153 -3.38 -22.32 -7.59
C VAL A 153 -2.95 -22.00 -6.17
N LEU A 154 -3.88 -22.13 -5.22
CA LEU A 154 -3.58 -21.91 -3.81
C LEU A 154 -2.87 -23.17 -3.31
N GLY A 155 -1.56 -23.09 -3.12
CA GLY A 155 -0.80 -24.02 -2.26
C GLY A 155 -0.53 -23.34 -0.93
N GLU A 156 -0.30 -24.10 0.10
CA GLU A 156 0.25 -23.57 1.34
C GLU A 156 1.58 -22.86 1.00
N ASP A 157 1.76 -21.61 1.46
CA ASP A 157 2.97 -20.81 1.30
C ASP A 157 3.33 -20.30 -0.12
N ILE A 158 2.36 -20.10 -1.01
CA ILE A 158 2.64 -19.49 -2.31
C ILE A 158 2.53 -17.96 -2.22
N ILE A 159 3.65 -17.28 -2.48
CA ILE A 159 3.71 -15.82 -2.66
C ILE A 159 3.62 -15.50 -4.16
N TYR A 160 2.54 -14.85 -4.56
CA TYR A 160 2.41 -14.32 -5.92
C TYR A 160 2.99 -12.92 -6.00
N SER A 161 3.95 -12.71 -6.88
CA SER A 161 4.45 -11.39 -7.23
C SER A 161 4.10 -11.08 -8.68
N THR A 162 3.34 -10.03 -8.92
CA THR A 162 3.14 -9.51 -10.28
C THR A 162 4.20 -8.46 -10.55
N ARG A 163 5.09 -8.71 -11.51
CA ARG A 163 5.86 -7.64 -12.15
C ARG A 163 4.97 -7.04 -13.23
N PHE A 164 4.60 -5.79 -13.07
CA PHE A 164 4.09 -5.00 -14.18
C PHE A 164 5.32 -4.42 -14.89
N THR A 165 5.58 -4.89 -16.10
CA THR A 165 6.54 -4.29 -17.03
C THR A 165 5.84 -3.22 -17.83
#